data_26481e7ac476303d0f927d29293baf32
#
_entry.id   26481e7ac476303d0f927d29293baf32
#
_cell.length_a   1.000
_cell.length_b   1.000
_cell.length_c   1.000
_cell.angle_alpha   90.00
_cell.angle_beta   90.00
_cell.angle_gamma   90.00
#
_symmetry.space_group_name_H-M   'P 1'
#
loop_
_entity.id
_entity.type
_entity.pdbx_description
1 polymer ?
#
loop_
_entity_poly.entity_id
_entity_poly.type
_entity_poly.pdbx_seq_one_letter_code
_entity_poly.pdbx_strand_id
1 'polypeptide(L)'
;GPVGLGLAIDLAINGVGSIVVERHDSIQRIPKGQNLTPRTGEHFRRWGVTKAIRDASPIPRSYGSGGVATYGSFLSDYHYEWFNRAKIINYYAATNERLPQYESEAVLRARAAEFASISILTGWSFDSLEQSDQGVTVDIRETKGQAQRRLSAQYLVGCDGARSPVREAAGITQTTDPHDRLMALLVFRSQQLLSLIHI
;
A
#
# COMPACT_ATOMS: atom_id res chain seq x y z
N GLY A 1 5.12 0.48 4.71
CA GLY A 1 3.84 0.30 3.99
C GLY A 1 4.03 -0.27 2.58
N PRO A 2 2.95 -0.57 1.84
CA PRO A 2 3.02 -1.31 0.58
C PRO A 2 3.82 -0.61 -0.53
N VAL A 3 3.85 0.72 -0.54
CA VAL A 3 4.59 1.49 -1.56
C VAL A 3 6.09 1.32 -1.39
N GLY A 4 6.60 1.52 -0.17
CA GLY A 4 8.03 1.32 0.13
C GLY A 4 8.49 -0.11 -0.06
N LEU A 5 7.66 -1.09 0.33
CA LEU A 5 7.95 -2.51 0.11
C LEU A 5 8.01 -2.85 -1.38
N GLY A 6 7.04 -2.36 -2.16
CA GLY A 6 7.03 -2.56 -3.61
C GLY A 6 8.25 -1.97 -4.28
N LEU A 7 8.65 -0.75 -3.91
CA LEU A 7 9.87 -0.13 -4.40
C LEU A 7 11.11 -0.94 -4.05
N ALA A 8 11.22 -1.40 -2.79
CA ALA A 8 12.37 -2.21 -2.35
C ALA A 8 12.48 -3.51 -3.14
N ILE A 9 11.36 -4.20 -3.38
CA ILE A 9 11.33 -5.42 -4.19
C ILE A 9 11.77 -5.12 -5.64
N ASP A 10 11.27 -4.04 -6.22
CA ASP A 10 11.62 -3.68 -7.60
C ASP A 10 13.11 -3.32 -7.74
N LEU A 11 13.66 -2.60 -6.76
CA LEU A 11 15.09 -2.31 -6.67
C LEU A 11 15.91 -3.60 -6.54
N ALA A 12 15.51 -4.52 -5.66
CA ALA A 12 16.22 -5.78 -5.45
C ALA A 12 16.24 -6.67 -6.70
N ILE A 13 15.14 -6.73 -7.46
CA ILE A 13 15.07 -7.44 -8.76
C ILE A 13 16.08 -6.85 -9.75
N ASN A 14 16.38 -5.56 -9.64
CA ASN A 14 17.38 -4.87 -10.48
C ASN A 14 18.79 -4.83 -9.83
N GLY A 15 19.03 -5.61 -8.78
CA GLY A 15 20.34 -5.72 -8.14
C GLY A 15 20.70 -4.55 -7.21
N VAL A 16 19.73 -3.69 -6.84
CA VAL A 16 19.95 -2.53 -5.97
C VAL A 16 19.53 -2.88 -4.55
N GLY A 17 20.44 -2.69 -3.59
CA GLY A 17 20.16 -2.88 -2.16
C GLY A 17 19.35 -1.72 -1.57
N SER A 18 18.55 -2.00 -0.54
CA SER A 18 17.75 -0.97 0.11
C SER A 18 17.52 -1.24 1.60
N ILE A 19 17.29 -0.16 2.34
CA ILE A 19 16.84 -0.18 3.73
C ILE A 19 15.44 0.40 3.77
N VAL A 20 14.48 -0.36 4.25
CA VAL A 20 13.10 0.08 4.46
C VAL A 20 12.90 0.44 5.93
N VAL A 21 12.62 1.70 6.21
CA VAL A 21 12.30 2.16 7.57
C VAL A 21 10.78 2.21 7.74
N GLU A 22 10.26 1.47 8.71
CA GLU A 22 8.83 1.38 9.00
C GLU A 22 8.58 1.69 10.47
N ARG A 23 7.75 2.70 10.73
CA ARG A 23 7.47 3.17 12.10
C ARG A 23 6.67 2.19 12.96
N HIS A 24 5.88 1.33 12.33
CA HIS A 24 5.08 0.34 13.04
C HIS A 24 5.84 -0.98 13.19
N ASP A 25 5.79 -1.56 14.37
CA ASP A 25 6.39 -2.88 14.65
C ASP A 25 5.68 -3.99 13.89
N SER A 26 4.38 -3.82 13.66
CA SER A 26 3.51 -4.79 13.00
C SER A 26 2.64 -4.15 11.93
N ILE A 27 2.09 -4.98 11.06
CA ILE A 27 1.16 -4.53 10.02
C ILE A 27 -0.12 -4.00 10.66
N GLN A 28 -0.54 -2.81 10.23
CA GLN A 28 -1.75 -2.16 10.72
C GLN A 28 -3.00 -2.79 10.13
N ARG A 29 -3.89 -3.28 11.00
CA ARG A 29 -5.11 -4.00 10.61
C ARG A 29 -6.26 -3.10 10.15
N ILE A 30 -6.14 -1.78 10.27
CA ILE A 30 -7.11 -0.83 9.71
C ILE A 30 -6.69 -0.54 8.28
N PRO A 31 -7.43 -1.03 7.26
CA PRO A 31 -7.04 -0.85 5.87
C PRO A 31 -7.26 0.60 5.43
N LYS A 32 -6.25 1.20 4.83
CA LYS A 32 -6.34 2.53 4.19
C LYS A 32 -6.76 2.42 2.72
N GLY A 33 -6.71 1.24 2.15
CA GLY A 33 -7.08 0.94 0.79
C GLY A 33 -7.42 -0.53 0.63
N GLN A 34 -8.21 -0.85 -0.40
CA GLN A 34 -8.61 -2.23 -0.71
C GLN A 34 -8.67 -2.51 -2.22
N ASN A 35 -8.76 -1.49 -3.05
CA ASN A 35 -8.79 -1.64 -4.49
C ASN A 35 -7.38 -1.55 -5.05
N LEU A 36 -6.95 -2.61 -5.71
CA LEU A 36 -5.68 -2.70 -6.42
C LEU A 36 -5.97 -2.66 -7.91
N THR A 37 -5.44 -1.66 -8.59
CA THR A 37 -5.70 -1.42 -10.00
C THR A 37 -5.04 -2.49 -10.87
N PRO A 38 -5.45 -2.65 -12.15
CA PRO A 38 -4.75 -3.52 -13.09
C PRO A 38 -3.26 -3.18 -13.20
N ARG A 39 -2.90 -1.90 -13.14
CA ARG A 39 -1.47 -1.48 -13.13
C ARG A 39 -0.72 -2.04 -11.92
N THR A 40 -1.33 -2.02 -10.74
CA THR A 40 -0.76 -2.66 -9.54
C THR A 40 -0.61 -4.18 -9.74
N GLY A 41 -1.59 -4.82 -10.39
CA GLY A 41 -1.53 -6.23 -10.75
C GLY A 41 -0.37 -6.58 -11.69
N GLU A 42 0.00 -5.68 -12.61
CA GLU A 42 1.19 -5.83 -13.45
C GLU A 42 2.48 -5.78 -12.63
N HIS A 43 2.58 -4.89 -11.65
CA HIS A 43 3.69 -4.89 -10.70
C HIS A 43 3.75 -6.19 -9.90
N PHE A 44 2.62 -6.69 -9.38
CA PHE A 44 2.58 -7.96 -8.67
C PHE A 44 3.05 -9.13 -9.53
N ARG A 45 2.72 -9.12 -10.82
CA ARG A 45 3.22 -10.10 -11.77
C ARG A 45 4.73 -10.01 -11.92
N ARG A 46 5.28 -8.80 -12.09
CA ARG A 46 6.72 -8.56 -12.18
C ARG A 46 7.45 -8.99 -10.91
N TRP A 47 6.87 -8.73 -9.74
CA TRP A 47 7.46 -9.09 -8.44
C TRP A 47 7.26 -10.57 -8.07
N GLY A 48 6.51 -11.33 -8.86
CA GLY A 48 6.24 -12.75 -8.62
C GLY A 48 5.25 -13.04 -7.51
N VAL A 49 4.44 -12.06 -7.08
CA VAL A 49 3.52 -12.18 -5.94
C VAL A 49 2.05 -12.35 -6.30
N THR A 50 1.69 -12.39 -7.59
CA THR A 50 0.29 -12.43 -8.04
C THR A 50 -0.49 -13.58 -7.40
N LYS A 51 0.09 -14.79 -7.34
CA LYS A 51 -0.58 -15.95 -6.72
C LYS A 51 -0.80 -15.71 -5.23
N ALA A 52 0.23 -15.28 -4.51
CA ALA A 52 0.15 -15.03 -3.08
C ALA A 52 -0.87 -13.93 -2.72
N ILE A 53 -0.97 -12.88 -3.52
CA ILE A 53 -1.99 -11.83 -3.37
C ILE A 53 -3.39 -12.40 -3.54
N ARG A 54 -3.60 -13.28 -4.52
CA ARG A 54 -4.91 -13.93 -4.76
C ARG A 54 -5.29 -14.89 -3.65
N ASP A 55 -4.33 -15.67 -3.18
CA ASP A 55 -4.54 -16.63 -2.09
C ASP A 55 -4.83 -15.93 -0.76
N ALA A 56 -4.26 -14.73 -0.55
CA ALA A 56 -4.50 -13.90 0.63
C ALA A 56 -5.86 -13.18 0.62
N SER A 57 -6.58 -13.18 -0.51
CA SER A 57 -7.87 -12.50 -0.58
C SER A 57 -8.93 -13.26 0.24
N PRO A 58 -9.57 -12.61 1.23
CA PRO A 58 -10.63 -13.22 2.01
C PRO A 58 -11.94 -13.39 1.22
N ILE A 59 -12.03 -12.79 0.05
CA ILE A 59 -13.22 -12.81 -0.81
C ILE A 59 -12.92 -13.67 -2.04
N PRO A 60 -13.72 -14.71 -2.30
CA PRO A 60 -13.57 -15.53 -3.51
C PRO A 60 -13.70 -14.68 -4.78
N ARG A 61 -12.89 -14.99 -5.78
CA ARG A 61 -12.90 -14.25 -7.07
C ARG A 61 -14.25 -14.32 -7.80
N SER A 62 -15.04 -15.35 -7.54
CA SER A 62 -16.40 -15.50 -8.09
C SER A 62 -17.34 -14.36 -7.72
N TYR A 63 -17.05 -13.63 -6.64
CA TYR A 63 -17.82 -12.44 -6.24
C TYR A 63 -17.38 -11.17 -6.97
N GLY A 64 -16.44 -11.29 -7.90
CA GLY A 64 -15.92 -10.16 -8.66
C GLY A 64 -15.04 -9.23 -7.82
N SER A 65 -14.49 -8.25 -8.49
CA SER A 65 -13.61 -7.20 -7.90
C SER A 65 -14.15 -5.79 -8.15
N GLY A 66 -15.36 -5.69 -8.71
CA GLY A 66 -16.08 -4.45 -8.95
C GLY A 66 -16.73 -3.89 -7.69
N GLY A 67 -17.41 -2.79 -7.85
CA GLY A 67 -18.35 -2.22 -6.90
C GLY A 67 -19.74 -2.25 -7.49
N VAL A 68 -20.75 -2.28 -6.65
CA VAL A 68 -22.15 -2.13 -7.05
C VAL A 68 -22.61 -0.72 -6.68
N ALA A 69 -23.21 -0.02 -7.61
CA ALA A 69 -23.92 1.21 -7.36
C ALA A 69 -25.42 0.92 -7.26
N THR A 70 -26.04 1.38 -6.22
CA THR A 70 -27.49 1.22 -5.95
C THR A 70 -28.15 2.58 -5.82
N TYR A 71 -29.43 2.65 -6.10
CA TYR A 71 -30.21 3.85 -5.93
C TYR A 71 -31.24 3.67 -4.79
N GLY A 72 -31.25 4.62 -3.85
CA GLY A 72 -32.17 4.67 -2.72
C GLY A 72 -31.71 3.87 -1.51
N SER A 73 -31.46 2.59 -1.63
CA SER A 73 -30.95 1.74 -0.54
C SER A 73 -29.95 0.70 -1.06
N PHE A 74 -29.16 0.12 -0.15
CA PHE A 74 -28.22 -0.94 -0.52
C PHE A 74 -28.89 -2.23 -1.02
N LEU A 75 -30.16 -2.41 -0.72
CA LEU A 75 -30.98 -3.57 -1.13
C LEU A 75 -31.94 -3.21 -2.29
N SER A 76 -31.68 -2.11 -2.99
CA SER A 76 -32.50 -1.69 -4.11
C SER A 76 -32.40 -2.69 -5.27
N ASP A 77 -33.56 -3.01 -5.88
CA ASP A 77 -33.62 -3.78 -7.13
C ASP A 77 -32.93 -3.04 -8.28
N TYR A 78 -32.83 -1.72 -8.19
CA TYR A 78 -32.07 -0.93 -9.15
C TYR A 78 -30.61 -0.83 -8.73
N HIS A 79 -29.81 -1.70 -9.33
CA HIS A 79 -28.37 -1.71 -9.12
C HIS A 79 -27.63 -2.02 -10.43
N TYR A 80 -26.36 -1.57 -10.51
CA TYR A 80 -25.48 -1.90 -11.62
C TYR A 80 -24.02 -2.00 -11.16
N GLU A 81 -23.25 -2.78 -11.89
CA GLU A 81 -21.82 -2.89 -11.64
C GLU A 81 -21.13 -1.55 -11.97
N TRP A 82 -20.51 -0.96 -10.95
CA TRP A 82 -19.73 0.26 -11.12
C TRP A 82 -18.41 -0.07 -11.83
N PHE A 83 -18.01 0.73 -12.79
CA PHE A 83 -16.83 0.59 -13.66
C PHE A 83 -16.95 -0.42 -14.82
N ASN A 84 -17.97 -1.21 -14.91
CA ASN A 84 -18.21 -2.13 -16.05
C ASN A 84 -16.92 -2.88 -16.49
N ARG A 85 -16.24 -3.49 -15.53
CA ARG A 85 -14.87 -4.01 -15.69
C ARG A 85 -14.77 -5.12 -16.72
N ALA A 86 -15.84 -5.86 -16.95
CA ALA A 86 -15.88 -6.88 -17.99
C ALA A 86 -15.59 -6.32 -19.40
N LYS A 87 -15.97 -5.07 -19.65
CA LYS A 87 -15.73 -4.42 -20.95
C LYS A 87 -14.28 -4.00 -21.18
N ILE A 88 -13.52 -3.79 -20.12
CA ILE A 88 -12.16 -3.26 -20.20
C ILE A 88 -11.06 -4.29 -19.90
N ILE A 89 -11.44 -5.50 -19.49
CA ILE A 89 -10.48 -6.54 -19.07
C ILE A 89 -9.47 -6.88 -20.17
N ASN A 90 -9.87 -6.80 -21.44
CA ASN A 90 -9.03 -7.11 -22.59
C ASN A 90 -7.94 -6.06 -22.87
N TYR A 91 -8.03 -4.88 -22.23
CA TYR A 91 -7.03 -3.82 -22.39
C TYR A 91 -5.89 -3.89 -21.37
N TYR A 92 -5.93 -4.86 -20.45
CA TYR A 92 -4.95 -4.98 -19.36
C TYR A 92 -4.33 -6.37 -19.34
N ALA A 93 -3.04 -6.43 -19.09
CA ALA A 93 -2.30 -7.68 -18.90
C ALA A 93 -2.59 -8.34 -17.54
N ALA A 94 -3.14 -7.60 -16.60
CA ALA A 94 -3.55 -8.08 -15.27
C ALA A 94 -4.93 -7.55 -14.91
N THR A 95 -5.69 -8.30 -14.13
CA THR A 95 -6.95 -7.84 -13.57
C THR A 95 -6.72 -7.03 -12.31
N ASN A 96 -7.69 -6.19 -11.94
CA ASN A 96 -7.70 -5.61 -10.61
C ASN A 96 -7.94 -6.69 -9.54
N GLU A 97 -7.41 -6.45 -8.36
CA GLU A 97 -7.63 -7.28 -7.18
C GLU A 97 -8.29 -6.44 -6.08
N ARG A 98 -9.03 -7.07 -5.19
CA ARG A 98 -9.67 -6.41 -4.07
C ARG A 98 -9.41 -7.19 -2.80
N LEU A 99 -8.60 -6.62 -1.92
CA LEU A 99 -8.31 -7.18 -0.61
C LEU A 99 -7.86 -6.06 0.34
N PRO A 100 -8.02 -6.24 1.65
CA PRO A 100 -7.56 -5.25 2.62
C PRO A 100 -6.05 -5.00 2.48
N GLN A 101 -5.62 -3.75 2.69
CA GLN A 101 -4.21 -3.36 2.55
C GLN A 101 -3.27 -4.21 3.39
N TYR A 102 -3.67 -4.62 4.60
CA TYR A 102 -2.83 -5.41 5.49
C TYR A 102 -2.49 -6.81 4.93
N GLU A 103 -3.37 -7.40 4.13
CA GLU A 103 -3.09 -8.68 3.45
C GLU A 103 -2.06 -8.49 2.34
N SER A 104 -2.25 -7.46 1.50
CA SER A 104 -1.26 -7.16 0.46
C SER A 104 0.09 -6.76 1.04
N GLU A 105 0.11 -6.03 2.14
CA GLU A 105 1.35 -5.66 2.84
C GLU A 105 2.05 -6.89 3.44
N ALA A 106 1.30 -7.86 3.99
CA ALA A 106 1.86 -9.11 4.51
C ALA A 106 2.57 -9.90 3.39
N VAL A 107 1.92 -10.03 2.23
CA VAL A 107 2.52 -10.69 1.07
C VAL A 107 3.79 -9.97 0.59
N LEU A 108 3.75 -8.64 0.51
CA LEU A 108 4.92 -7.88 0.08
C LEU A 108 6.07 -7.94 1.10
N ARG A 109 5.78 -7.97 2.41
CA ARG A 109 6.82 -8.16 3.45
C ARG A 109 7.47 -9.54 3.32
N ALA A 110 6.67 -10.58 3.14
CA ALA A 110 7.19 -11.93 2.93
C ALA A 110 8.09 -12.00 1.70
N ARG A 111 7.66 -11.41 0.59
CA ARG A 111 8.46 -11.34 -0.64
C ARG A 111 9.76 -10.53 -0.45
N ALA A 112 9.69 -9.38 0.20
CA ALA A 112 10.88 -8.57 0.46
C ALA A 112 11.91 -9.31 1.32
N ALA A 113 11.47 -10.13 2.28
CA ALA A 113 12.34 -10.92 3.14
C ALA A 113 13.12 -12.02 2.40
N GLU A 114 12.70 -12.39 1.18
CA GLU A 114 13.45 -13.37 0.35
C GLU A 114 14.71 -12.76 -0.29
N PHE A 115 14.84 -11.43 -0.30
CA PHE A 115 15.99 -10.74 -0.87
C PHE A 115 17.00 -10.36 0.21
N ALA A 116 18.18 -10.92 0.18
CA ALA A 116 19.27 -10.56 1.10
C ALA A 116 19.72 -9.09 0.98
N SER A 117 19.42 -8.43 -0.15
CA SER A 117 19.71 -7.02 -0.41
C SER A 117 18.71 -6.04 0.22
N ILE A 118 17.62 -6.53 0.82
CA ILE A 118 16.61 -5.69 1.50
C ILE A 118 16.76 -5.85 3.00
N SER A 119 16.96 -4.73 3.71
CA SER A 119 16.88 -4.66 5.17
C SER A 119 15.61 -3.94 5.59
N ILE A 120 14.77 -4.55 6.43
CA ILE A 120 13.54 -3.93 6.94
C ILE A 120 13.72 -3.62 8.42
N LEU A 121 13.71 -2.33 8.77
CA LEU A 121 13.79 -1.81 10.12
C LEU A 121 12.38 -1.40 10.60
N THR A 122 11.71 -2.28 11.33
CA THR A 122 10.39 -1.99 11.94
C THR A 122 10.55 -1.32 13.30
N GLY A 123 9.57 -0.51 13.70
CA GLY A 123 9.60 0.27 14.92
C GLY A 123 10.52 1.48 14.87
N TRP A 124 10.93 1.92 13.68
CA TRP A 124 11.79 3.07 13.47
C TRP A 124 11.10 4.15 12.65
N SER A 125 11.21 5.39 13.08
CA SER A 125 10.69 6.57 12.38
C SER A 125 11.82 7.43 11.84
N PHE A 126 11.61 8.05 10.70
CA PHE A 126 12.42 9.16 10.20
C PHE A 126 12.44 10.31 11.22
N ASP A 127 13.57 10.91 11.41
CA ASP A 127 13.78 12.08 12.27
C ASP A 127 14.30 13.28 11.49
N SER A 128 15.45 13.13 10.82
CA SER A 128 16.05 14.18 10.01
C SER A 128 16.82 13.63 8.82
N LEU A 129 17.18 14.51 7.88
CA LEU A 129 18.08 14.20 6.78
C LEU A 129 19.10 15.33 6.56
N GLU A 130 20.26 14.94 6.09
CA GLU A 130 21.29 15.82 5.54
C GLU A 130 21.64 15.32 4.15
N GLN A 131 21.61 16.19 3.16
CA GLN A 131 21.93 15.85 1.77
C GLN A 131 23.19 16.58 1.31
N SER A 132 24.03 15.87 0.56
CA SER A 132 25.23 16.40 -0.07
C SER A 132 25.37 15.82 -1.48
N ASP A 133 26.39 16.26 -2.22
CA ASP A 133 26.73 15.70 -3.53
C ASP A 133 27.18 14.21 -3.46
N GLN A 134 27.52 13.73 -2.27
CA GLN A 134 27.95 12.34 -2.03
C GLN A 134 26.81 11.41 -1.66
N GLY A 135 25.60 11.94 -1.42
CA GLY A 135 24.44 11.16 -1.02
C GLY A 135 23.63 11.79 0.12
N VAL A 136 22.90 10.97 0.83
CA VAL A 136 22.03 11.39 1.92
C VAL A 136 22.36 10.63 3.20
N THR A 137 22.38 11.36 4.30
CA THR A 137 22.44 10.81 5.65
C THR A 137 21.10 11.02 6.34
N VAL A 138 20.58 9.99 6.99
CA VAL A 138 19.25 9.98 7.60
C VAL A 138 19.36 9.56 9.05
N ASP A 139 18.88 10.38 9.95
CA ASP A 139 18.71 10.02 11.33
C ASP A 139 17.32 9.38 11.51
N ILE A 140 17.29 8.24 12.17
CA ILE A 140 16.07 7.53 12.55
C ILE A 140 16.04 7.29 14.05
N ARG A 141 14.84 7.27 14.61
CA ARG A 141 14.62 7.01 16.03
C ARG A 141 13.64 5.88 16.23
N GLU A 142 13.85 5.15 17.31
CA GLU A 142 12.93 4.10 17.74
C GLU A 142 11.59 4.70 18.17
N THR A 143 10.46 4.10 17.74
CA THR A 143 9.12 4.65 18.04
C THR A 143 8.66 4.39 19.46
N LYS A 144 9.16 3.34 20.12
CA LYS A 144 8.80 2.94 21.49
C LYS A 144 9.99 2.94 22.46
N GLY A 145 11.13 3.43 22.03
CA GLY A 145 12.35 3.50 22.81
C GLY A 145 13.04 4.84 22.66
N GLN A 146 14.31 4.89 23.03
CA GLN A 146 15.16 6.10 22.95
C GLN A 146 16.34 5.89 21.99
N ALA A 147 16.44 4.73 21.35
CA ALA A 147 17.55 4.45 20.45
C ALA A 147 17.46 5.31 19.19
N GLN A 148 18.61 5.78 18.75
CA GLN A 148 18.79 6.50 17.50
C GLN A 148 19.81 5.78 16.64
N ARG A 149 19.65 5.88 15.33
CA ARG A 149 20.60 5.37 14.34
C ARG A 149 20.77 6.37 13.23
N ARG A 150 21.99 6.42 12.71
CA ARG A 150 22.35 7.18 11.52
C ARG A 150 22.58 6.23 10.36
N LEU A 151 21.90 6.45 9.25
CA LEU A 151 21.97 5.66 8.02
C LEU A 151 22.52 6.54 6.91
N SER A 152 23.36 5.97 6.04
CA SER A 152 23.86 6.66 4.86
C SER A 152 23.49 5.89 3.60
N ALA A 153 23.06 6.60 2.57
CA ALA A 153 22.65 6.03 1.29
C ALA A 153 22.95 7.04 0.15
N GLN A 154 22.92 6.55 -1.08
CA GLN A 154 23.00 7.42 -2.27
C GLN A 154 21.70 8.19 -2.47
N TYR A 155 20.55 7.58 -2.16
CA TYR A 155 19.22 8.16 -2.34
C TYR A 155 18.32 7.86 -1.17
N LEU A 156 17.43 8.80 -0.86
CA LEU A 156 16.30 8.60 0.07
C LEU A 156 14.99 8.76 -0.71
N VAL A 157 14.07 7.83 -0.55
CA VAL A 157 12.74 7.92 -1.15
C VAL A 157 11.67 7.94 -0.07
N GLY A 158 10.91 9.03 0.01
CA GLY A 158 9.78 9.18 0.93
C GLY A 158 8.57 8.39 0.47
N CYS A 159 8.29 7.25 1.12
CA CYS A 159 7.08 6.44 0.93
C CYS A 159 6.14 6.49 2.13
N ASP A 160 6.17 7.58 2.89
CA ASP A 160 5.59 7.78 4.21
C ASP A 160 4.19 8.45 4.17
N GLY A 161 3.64 8.62 2.97
CA GLY A 161 2.26 8.99 2.73
C GLY A 161 2.01 10.50 2.63
N ALA A 162 0.74 10.89 2.73
CA ALA A 162 0.32 12.27 2.45
C ALA A 162 0.92 13.31 3.42
N ARG A 163 1.18 12.92 4.66
CA ARG A 163 1.82 13.75 5.70
C ARG A 163 3.30 13.38 5.84
N SER A 164 4.01 13.32 4.73
CA SER A 164 5.39 12.85 4.64
C SER A 164 6.38 13.82 5.32
N PRO A 165 6.97 13.47 6.46
CA PRO A 165 8.06 14.24 7.04
C PRO A 165 9.31 14.24 6.15
N VAL A 166 9.55 13.20 5.37
CA VAL A 166 10.65 13.17 4.40
C VAL A 166 10.47 14.25 3.33
N ARG A 167 9.26 14.41 2.79
CA ARG A 167 8.93 15.46 1.83
C ARG A 167 9.19 16.84 2.43
N GLU A 168 8.73 17.07 3.66
CA GLU A 168 8.89 18.35 4.36
C GLU A 168 10.36 18.68 4.63
N ALA A 169 11.13 17.70 5.11
CA ALA A 169 12.55 17.85 5.35
C ALA A 169 13.36 18.09 4.06
N ALA A 170 12.90 17.55 2.94
CA ALA A 170 13.48 17.80 1.62
C ALA A 170 13.07 19.17 1.01
N GLY A 171 12.27 19.98 1.71
CA GLY A 171 11.82 21.29 1.22
C GLY A 171 10.79 21.20 0.09
N ILE A 172 10.19 20.04 -0.16
CA ILE A 172 9.22 19.84 -1.24
C ILE A 172 7.84 20.30 -0.75
N THR A 173 7.32 21.34 -1.36
CA THR A 173 5.99 21.88 -1.05
C THR A 173 4.89 21.04 -1.67
N GLN A 174 3.72 21.06 -1.04
CA GLN A 174 2.52 20.43 -1.55
C GLN A 174 1.40 21.47 -1.63
N THR A 175 0.80 21.60 -2.81
CA THR A 175 -0.44 22.36 -2.97
C THR A 175 -1.63 21.48 -2.59
N THR A 176 -2.57 22.04 -1.85
CA THR A 176 -3.83 21.37 -1.47
C THR A 176 -4.98 22.26 -1.89
N ASP A 177 -5.99 21.68 -2.52
CA ASP A 177 -7.25 22.36 -2.74
C ASP A 177 -8.10 22.20 -1.48
N PRO A 178 -8.43 23.29 -0.76
CA PRO A 178 -9.30 23.22 0.39
C PRO A 178 -10.71 22.80 -0.05
N HIS A 179 -11.31 21.87 0.67
CA HIS A 179 -12.70 21.48 0.49
C HIS A 179 -13.39 21.32 1.85
N ASP A 180 -14.68 21.58 1.89
CA ASP A 180 -15.49 21.61 3.11
C ASP A 180 -15.98 20.21 3.53
N ARG A 181 -15.58 19.16 2.80
CA ARG A 181 -16.06 17.81 3.03
C ARG A 181 -15.14 17.06 4.00
N LEU A 182 -15.70 16.53 5.06
CA LEU A 182 -15.05 15.56 5.92
C LEU A 182 -15.28 14.16 5.39
N MET A 183 -14.19 13.43 5.16
CA MET A 183 -14.24 12.01 4.81
C MET A 183 -14.01 11.18 6.06
N ALA A 184 -15.01 10.41 6.47
CA ALA A 184 -14.91 9.47 7.57
C ALA A 184 -14.77 8.05 7.01
N LEU A 185 -13.72 7.33 7.45
CA LEU A 185 -13.56 5.91 7.18
C LEU A 185 -14.08 5.13 8.39
N LEU A 186 -15.13 4.35 8.17
CA LEU A 186 -15.70 3.46 9.18
C LEU A 186 -15.32 2.02 8.84
N VAL A 187 -14.68 1.35 9.78
CA VAL A 187 -14.39 -0.09 9.70
C VAL A 187 -15.21 -0.78 10.77
N PHE A 188 -16.09 -1.66 10.36
CA PHE A 188 -16.97 -2.39 11.26
C PHE A 188 -17.07 -3.86 10.86
N ARG A 189 -17.50 -4.69 11.79
CA ARG A 189 -17.81 -6.10 11.55
C ARG A 189 -19.32 -6.28 11.61
N SER A 190 -19.89 -6.91 10.57
CA SER A 190 -21.32 -7.22 10.53
C SER A 190 -21.53 -8.60 9.90
N GLN A 191 -22.41 -9.40 10.49
CA GLN A 191 -22.88 -10.66 9.90
C GLN A 191 -24.08 -10.43 8.97
N GLN A 192 -24.84 -9.35 9.16
CA GLN A 192 -26.04 -9.05 8.38
C GLN A 192 -25.71 -8.53 6.97
N LEU A 193 -24.56 -7.85 6.81
CA LEU A 193 -24.15 -7.31 5.50
C LEU A 193 -23.48 -8.36 4.60
N LEU A 194 -23.24 -9.57 5.08
CA LEU A 194 -22.73 -10.65 4.23
C LEU A 194 -23.70 -11.02 3.10
N SER A 195 -24.99 -10.79 3.29
CA SER A 195 -25.98 -10.98 2.24
C SER A 195 -25.85 -10.00 1.07
N LEU A 196 -25.25 -8.84 1.28
CA LEU A 196 -25.00 -7.82 0.24
C LEU A 196 -23.81 -8.15 -0.66
N ILE A 197 -22.95 -9.06 -0.23
CA ILE A 197 -21.80 -9.53 -1.03
C ILE A 197 -22.24 -10.57 -2.07
N HIS A 198 -23.45 -11.12 -1.90
CA HIS A 198 -24.02 -12.17 -2.73
C HIS A 198 -25.02 -11.67 -3.79
N ILE A 199 -25.18 -10.38 -3.95
CA ILE A 199 -26.07 -9.78 -4.96
C ILE A 199 -25.33 -9.56 -6.27
#